data_358f64d595a2772d4c339b702b662e24
#
_entry.id   358f64d595a2772d4c339b702b662e24
#
_cell.length_a   1.000
_cell.length_b   1.000
_cell.length_c   1.000
_cell.angle_alpha   90.00
_cell.angle_beta   90.00
_cell.angle_gamma   90.00
#
_symmetry.space_group_name_H-M   'P 1'
#
loop_
_entity.id
_entity.type
_entity.pdbx_description
1 polymer ?
#
loop_
_entity_poly.entity_id
_entity_poly.type
_entity_poly.pdbx_seq_one_letter_code
_entity_poly.pdbx_strand_id
1 'polypeptide(L)'
;MFGTIRRHQSWLWAIIVTLTIVSFVIFFSPYSKMSGPSRGKVDLGMINGQPISTESYQAAQRDIYLRYFITHGDWPNHDAEAKRLGFNANRETYNQLLLIEKMKDLNIQVSSTAVARLAAQILGATPYETFVEKRLKPEGFRGGDFESFLRHELGIQQLIA
;
A
#
# COMPACT_ATOMS: atom_id res chain seq x y z
N MET A 1 -50.83 -20.07 -31.13
CA MET A 1 -49.82 -19.00 -31.19
C MET A 1 -48.46 -19.37 -30.56
N PHE A 2 -48.13 -20.66 -30.40
CA PHE A 2 -46.86 -21.08 -29.76
C PHE A 2 -45.76 -21.57 -30.74
N GLY A 3 -46.03 -21.55 -32.04
CA GLY A 3 -45.09 -22.08 -33.07
C GLY A 3 -43.90 -21.17 -33.41
N THR A 4 -44.04 -19.87 -33.23
CA THR A 4 -43.01 -18.89 -33.64
C THR A 4 -41.85 -18.81 -32.64
N ILE A 5 -42.10 -19.15 -31.37
CA ILE A 5 -41.08 -19.14 -30.30
C ILE A 5 -40.07 -20.25 -30.49
N ARG A 6 -40.49 -21.42 -30.93
CA ARG A 6 -39.64 -22.60 -31.15
C ARG A 6 -38.60 -22.43 -32.28
N ARG A 7 -38.91 -21.63 -33.29
CA ARG A 7 -38.03 -21.42 -34.47
C ARG A 7 -36.88 -20.46 -34.18
N HIS A 8 -37.03 -19.59 -33.16
CA HIS A 8 -36.01 -18.59 -32.77
C HIS A 8 -35.36 -18.92 -31.41
N GLN A 9 -35.67 -20.08 -30.84
CA GLN A 9 -35.17 -20.42 -29.50
C GLN A 9 -33.66 -20.51 -29.46
N SER A 10 -33.00 -21.05 -30.48
CA SER A 10 -31.54 -21.15 -30.53
C SER A 10 -30.87 -19.79 -30.64
N TRP A 11 -31.46 -18.85 -31.38
CA TRP A 11 -30.94 -17.51 -31.53
C TRP A 11 -31.13 -16.69 -30.25
N LEU A 12 -32.24 -16.83 -29.58
CA LEU A 12 -32.56 -16.18 -28.32
C LEU A 12 -31.62 -16.68 -27.21
N TRP A 13 -31.32 -17.97 -27.20
CA TRP A 13 -30.31 -18.55 -26.30
C TRP A 13 -28.91 -17.99 -26.55
N ALA A 14 -28.52 -17.89 -27.83
CA ALA A 14 -27.22 -17.30 -28.19
C ALA A 14 -27.07 -15.87 -27.72
N ILE A 15 -28.13 -15.05 -27.84
CA ILE A 15 -28.11 -13.65 -27.34
C ILE A 15 -27.97 -13.61 -25.82
N ILE A 16 -28.73 -14.44 -25.09
CA ILE A 16 -28.67 -14.47 -23.62
C ILE A 16 -27.28 -14.87 -23.16
N VAL A 17 -26.71 -15.93 -23.74
CA VAL A 17 -25.36 -16.40 -23.40
C VAL A 17 -24.31 -15.34 -23.70
N THR A 18 -24.39 -14.71 -24.89
CA THR A 18 -23.45 -13.64 -25.27
C THR A 18 -23.56 -12.44 -24.31
N LEU A 19 -24.78 -12.02 -23.97
CA LEU A 19 -25.00 -10.92 -23.04
C LEU A 19 -24.46 -11.23 -21.64
N THR A 20 -24.64 -12.49 -21.18
CA THR A 20 -24.11 -12.94 -19.89
C THR A 20 -22.58 -12.95 -19.90
N ILE A 21 -21.95 -13.47 -20.96
CA ILE A 21 -20.49 -13.50 -21.09
C ILE A 21 -19.93 -12.07 -21.14
N VAL A 22 -20.53 -11.19 -21.94
CA VAL A 22 -20.11 -9.78 -22.04
C VAL A 22 -20.25 -9.08 -20.68
N SER A 23 -21.37 -9.28 -19.99
CA SER A 23 -21.57 -8.73 -18.63
C SER A 23 -20.53 -9.25 -17.65
N PHE A 24 -20.20 -10.54 -17.74
CA PHE A 24 -19.21 -11.17 -16.87
C PHE A 24 -17.80 -10.63 -17.16
N VAL A 25 -17.44 -10.52 -18.44
CA VAL A 25 -16.15 -9.94 -18.87
C VAL A 25 -16.03 -8.50 -18.42
N ILE A 26 -17.08 -7.68 -18.58
CA ILE A 26 -17.09 -6.28 -18.13
C ILE A 26 -16.97 -6.20 -16.61
N PHE A 27 -17.68 -7.06 -15.88
CA PHE A 27 -17.71 -7.00 -14.42
C PHE A 27 -16.43 -7.53 -13.76
N PHE A 28 -15.83 -8.59 -14.34
CA PHE A 28 -14.61 -9.20 -13.82
C PHE A 28 -13.32 -8.77 -14.55
N SER A 29 -13.43 -7.94 -15.58
CA SER A 29 -12.24 -7.42 -16.26
C SER A 29 -11.46 -6.50 -15.32
N PRO A 30 -10.15 -6.71 -15.14
CA PRO A 30 -9.29 -5.79 -14.40
C PRO A 30 -9.26 -4.38 -15.00
N TYR A 31 -9.66 -4.21 -16.27
CA TYR A 31 -9.79 -2.92 -16.95
C TYR A 31 -11.04 -2.13 -16.53
N SER A 32 -12.07 -2.76 -15.97
CA SER A 32 -13.26 -2.04 -15.48
C SER A 32 -12.99 -1.18 -14.24
N LYS A 33 -11.82 -1.32 -13.62
CA LYS A 33 -11.37 -0.43 -12.54
C LYS A 33 -10.96 0.97 -13.02
N MET A 34 -10.88 1.21 -14.33
CA MET A 34 -10.43 2.51 -14.86
C MET A 34 -11.56 3.51 -15.19
N SER A 35 -12.85 3.15 -15.13
CA SER A 35 -13.92 4.06 -15.58
C SER A 35 -15.27 3.92 -14.84
N GLY A 36 -15.31 3.32 -13.64
CA GLY A 36 -16.52 3.29 -12.81
C GLY A 36 -16.54 4.43 -11.80
N PRO A 37 -17.74 4.96 -11.41
CA PRO A 37 -17.82 5.86 -10.28
C PRO A 37 -17.25 5.14 -9.07
N SER A 38 -16.16 5.67 -8.54
CA SER A 38 -15.38 5.09 -7.45
C SER A 38 -16.24 4.89 -6.21
N ARG A 39 -16.81 3.68 -6.08
CA ARG A 39 -17.32 3.20 -4.80
C ARG A 39 -16.14 3.14 -3.84
N GLY A 40 -16.05 4.12 -2.98
CA GLY A 40 -15.13 4.11 -1.84
C GLY A 40 -13.70 4.57 -2.12
N LYS A 41 -13.46 5.58 -2.96
CA LYS A 41 -12.27 6.40 -2.77
C LYS A 41 -12.46 7.10 -1.43
N VAL A 42 -11.79 6.58 -0.42
CA VAL A 42 -11.58 7.35 0.81
C VAL A 42 -10.86 8.62 0.34
N ASP A 43 -11.49 9.78 0.52
CA ASP A 43 -10.84 11.05 0.24
C ASP A 43 -9.76 11.23 1.30
N LEU A 44 -8.53 10.93 0.93
CA LEU A 44 -7.36 11.06 1.79
C LEU A 44 -6.78 12.48 1.77
N GLY A 45 -7.46 13.41 1.05
CA GLY A 45 -7.00 14.78 0.89
C GLY A 45 -5.98 14.95 -0.23
N MET A 46 -5.36 16.13 -0.25
CA MET A 46 -4.37 16.53 -1.27
C MET A 46 -3.09 17.03 -0.61
N ILE A 47 -1.95 16.72 -1.23
CA ILE A 47 -0.65 17.28 -0.89
C ILE A 47 -0.11 17.98 -2.14
N ASN A 48 0.29 19.25 -2.02
CA ASN A 48 0.79 20.08 -3.13
C ASN A 48 -0.18 20.12 -4.35
N GLY A 49 -1.50 20.08 -4.10
CA GLY A 49 -2.51 20.07 -5.15
C GLY A 49 -2.70 18.72 -5.84
N GLN A 50 -2.00 17.68 -5.43
CA GLN A 50 -2.14 16.32 -5.93
C GLN A 50 -2.95 15.45 -4.95
N PRO A 51 -3.92 14.65 -5.41
CA PRO A 51 -4.68 13.78 -4.54
C PRO A 51 -3.77 12.67 -3.99
N ILE A 52 -3.91 12.38 -2.70
CA ILE A 52 -3.18 11.30 -2.04
C ILE A 52 -3.73 9.96 -2.55
N SER A 53 -2.88 9.14 -3.16
CA SER A 53 -3.28 7.80 -3.56
C SER A 53 -3.36 6.85 -2.35
N THR A 54 -4.25 5.86 -2.43
CA THR A 54 -4.36 4.83 -1.39
C THR A 54 -3.04 4.08 -1.20
N GLU A 55 -2.32 3.83 -2.31
CA GLU A 55 -1.03 3.17 -2.26
C GLU A 55 0.01 4.00 -1.50
N SER A 56 0.11 5.30 -1.79
CA SER A 56 1.03 6.20 -1.09
C SER A 56 0.71 6.30 0.40
N TYR A 57 -0.59 6.37 0.74
CA TYR A 57 -1.02 6.38 2.13
C TYR A 57 -0.64 5.08 2.85
N GLN A 58 -0.92 3.94 2.24
CA GLN A 58 -0.57 2.64 2.82
C GLN A 58 0.95 2.45 2.95
N ALA A 59 1.73 2.90 1.97
CA ALA A 59 3.19 2.83 2.06
C ALA A 59 3.72 3.67 3.22
N ALA A 60 3.26 4.92 3.36
CA ALA A 60 3.63 5.78 4.48
C ALA A 60 3.16 5.21 5.83
N GLN A 61 1.98 4.57 5.87
CA GLN A 61 1.49 3.90 7.07
C GLN A 61 2.39 2.72 7.47
N ARG A 62 2.86 1.93 6.50
CA ARG A 62 3.84 0.86 6.78
C ARG A 62 5.14 1.40 7.35
N ASP A 63 5.63 2.51 6.84
CA ASP A 63 6.85 3.15 7.36
C ASP A 63 6.72 3.51 8.84
N ILE A 64 5.61 4.12 9.25
CA ILE A 64 5.43 4.52 10.66
C ILE A 64 5.26 3.31 11.59
N TYR A 65 4.62 2.23 11.11
CA TYR A 65 4.51 0.99 11.87
C TYR A 65 5.88 0.31 12.04
N LEU A 66 6.69 0.26 10.98
CA LEU A 66 8.05 -0.26 11.03
C LEU A 66 8.95 0.60 11.94
N ARG A 67 8.83 1.92 11.86
CA ARG A 67 9.56 2.84 12.76
C ARG A 67 9.22 2.56 14.22
N TYR A 68 7.92 2.45 14.53
CA TYR A 68 7.48 2.13 15.88
C TYR A 68 8.07 0.80 16.36
N PHE A 69 7.94 -0.25 15.55
CA PHE A 69 8.46 -1.57 15.85
C PHE A 69 9.98 -1.56 16.09
N ILE A 70 10.75 -0.89 15.26
CA ILE A 70 12.22 -0.83 15.41
C ILE A 70 12.61 -0.05 16.66
N THR A 71 11.83 0.98 17.03
CA THR A 71 12.13 1.82 18.20
C THR A 71 11.71 1.17 19.52
N HIS A 72 10.57 0.49 19.56
CA HIS A 72 9.96 -0.04 20.78
C HIS A 72 10.06 -1.55 20.93
N GLY A 73 10.42 -2.29 19.85
CA GLY A 73 10.53 -3.75 19.85
C GLY A 73 9.21 -4.49 19.69
N ASP A 74 8.08 -3.80 19.71
CA ASP A 74 6.74 -4.35 19.52
C ASP A 74 5.93 -3.55 18.51
N TRP A 75 4.87 -4.14 17.96
CA TRP A 75 4.02 -3.49 16.99
C TRP A 75 2.98 -2.58 17.67
N PRO A 76 2.65 -1.41 17.10
CA PRO A 76 1.73 -0.47 17.74
C PRO A 76 0.31 -1.02 17.94
N ASN A 77 -0.07 -2.06 17.18
CA ASN A 77 -1.36 -2.73 17.35
C ASN A 77 -1.37 -3.68 18.56
N HIS A 78 -0.22 -4.22 18.94
CA HIS A 78 -0.06 -5.15 20.06
C HIS A 78 0.35 -4.43 21.34
N ASP A 79 1.02 -3.30 21.21
CA ASP A 79 1.45 -2.49 22.35
C ASP A 79 0.27 -1.72 22.96
N ALA A 80 -0.15 -2.14 24.14
CA ALA A 80 -1.22 -1.47 24.89
C ALA A 80 -0.85 -0.03 25.30
N GLU A 81 0.43 0.29 25.35
CA GLU A 81 0.91 1.62 25.73
C GLU A 81 1.10 2.55 24.54
N ALA A 82 1.06 2.06 23.31
CA ALA A 82 1.29 2.87 22.11
C ALA A 82 0.46 4.15 22.10
N LYS A 83 -0.83 4.05 22.41
CA LYS A 83 -1.72 5.22 22.51
C LYS A 83 -1.35 6.16 23.65
N ARG A 84 -0.89 5.63 24.78
CA ARG A 84 -0.45 6.43 25.95
C ARG A 84 0.84 7.17 25.65
N LEU A 85 1.72 6.57 24.85
CA LEU A 85 2.94 7.18 24.33
C LEU A 85 2.68 8.23 23.24
N GLY A 86 1.41 8.44 22.88
CA GLY A 86 1.00 9.45 21.90
C GLY A 86 1.04 8.97 20.44
N PHE A 87 1.21 7.67 20.20
CA PHE A 87 1.17 7.14 18.84
C PHE A 87 -0.22 7.32 18.24
N ASN A 88 -0.26 8.04 17.12
CA ASN A 88 -1.46 8.26 16.33
C ASN A 88 -1.15 7.95 14.87
N ALA A 89 -1.58 6.77 14.44
CA ALA A 89 -1.30 6.24 13.10
C ALA A 89 -1.65 7.23 11.98
N ASN A 90 -2.84 7.86 12.04
CA ASN A 90 -3.25 8.80 11.00
C ASN A 90 -2.35 10.03 10.95
N ARG A 91 -2.12 10.69 12.07
CA ARG A 91 -1.27 11.87 12.15
C ARG A 91 0.14 11.58 11.65
N GLU A 92 0.73 10.51 12.16
CA GLU A 92 2.08 10.10 11.77
C GLU A 92 2.17 9.75 10.28
N THR A 93 1.13 9.09 9.71
CA THR A 93 1.09 8.77 8.28
C THR A 93 1.07 10.03 7.42
N TYR A 94 0.26 11.04 7.78
CA TYR A 94 0.25 12.31 7.03
C TYR A 94 1.57 13.07 7.14
N ASN A 95 2.19 13.08 8.33
CA ASN A 95 3.52 13.67 8.50
C ASN A 95 4.57 12.95 7.62
N GLN A 96 4.53 11.63 7.61
CA GLN A 96 5.43 10.81 6.77
C GLN A 96 5.23 11.11 5.28
N LEU A 97 3.97 11.21 4.83
CA LEU A 97 3.66 11.56 3.44
C LEU A 97 4.23 12.92 3.05
N LEU A 98 4.07 13.93 3.90
CA LEU A 98 4.64 15.27 3.64
C LEU A 98 6.16 15.23 3.49
N LEU A 99 6.85 14.46 4.34
CA LEU A 99 8.30 14.32 4.27
C LEU A 99 8.74 13.56 3.00
N ILE A 100 8.02 12.49 2.63
CA ILE A 100 8.30 11.74 1.40
C ILE A 100 8.09 12.62 0.16
N GLU A 101 7.01 13.40 0.11
CA GLU A 101 6.79 14.33 -1.00
C GLU A 101 7.89 15.41 -1.05
N LYS A 102 8.30 15.94 0.10
CA LYS A 102 9.39 16.91 0.14
C LYS A 102 10.73 16.32 -0.32
N MET A 103 11.00 15.06 0.01
CA MET A 103 12.15 14.33 -0.52
C MET A 103 12.13 14.26 -2.06
N LYS A 104 10.96 13.96 -2.64
CA LYS A 104 10.77 13.90 -4.10
C LYS A 104 10.97 15.26 -4.74
N ASP A 105 10.36 16.30 -4.19
CA ASP A 105 10.50 17.67 -4.68
C ASP A 105 11.98 18.12 -4.74
N LEU A 106 12.77 17.73 -3.75
CA LEU A 106 14.19 18.04 -3.67
C LEU A 106 15.08 17.02 -4.38
N ASN A 107 14.48 16.02 -5.04
CA ASN A 107 15.18 14.95 -5.76
C ASN A 107 16.27 14.25 -4.92
N ILE A 108 15.98 14.01 -3.63
CA ILE A 108 16.92 13.34 -2.72
C ILE A 108 17.09 11.88 -3.15
N GLN A 109 18.30 11.50 -3.48
CA GLN A 109 18.66 10.16 -3.93
C GLN A 109 19.39 9.40 -2.82
N VAL A 110 18.87 8.21 -2.49
CA VAL A 110 19.47 7.33 -1.48
C VAL A 110 20.11 6.12 -2.15
N SER A 111 21.40 5.90 -1.95
CA SER A 111 22.10 4.78 -2.54
C SER A 111 21.71 3.44 -1.89
N SER A 112 21.66 2.37 -2.70
CA SER A 112 21.37 1.02 -2.20
C SER A 112 22.43 0.55 -1.18
N THR A 113 23.67 1.00 -1.29
CA THR A 113 24.72 0.72 -0.32
C THR A 113 24.41 1.33 1.05
N ALA A 114 23.89 2.55 1.09
CA ALA A 114 23.48 3.19 2.34
C ALA A 114 22.30 2.44 3.00
N VAL A 115 21.32 2.02 2.19
CA VAL A 115 20.20 1.22 2.65
C VAL A 115 20.67 -0.11 3.25
N ALA A 116 21.55 -0.83 2.56
CA ALA A 116 22.10 -2.10 3.05
C ALA A 116 22.89 -1.92 4.37
N ARG A 117 23.64 -0.84 4.49
CA ARG A 117 24.38 -0.51 5.73
C ARG A 117 23.43 -0.25 6.89
N LEU A 118 22.39 0.54 6.69
CA LEU A 118 21.39 0.82 7.73
C LEU A 118 20.64 -0.47 8.10
N ALA A 119 20.29 -1.31 7.13
CA ALA A 119 19.68 -2.61 7.39
C ALA A 119 20.57 -3.47 8.29
N ALA A 120 21.85 -3.60 7.95
CA ALA A 120 22.82 -4.37 8.75
C ALA A 120 22.96 -3.79 10.18
N GLN A 121 22.94 -2.48 10.32
CA GLN A 121 23.01 -1.83 11.64
C GLN A 121 21.78 -2.16 12.51
N ILE A 122 20.58 -2.11 11.93
CA ILE A 122 19.32 -2.41 12.65
C ILE A 122 19.20 -3.88 12.98
N LEU A 123 19.56 -4.76 12.06
CA LEU A 123 19.43 -6.20 12.21
C LEU A 123 20.53 -6.82 13.11
N GLY A 124 21.69 -6.17 13.20
CA GLY A 124 22.83 -6.68 13.95
C GLY A 124 23.22 -8.08 13.48
N ALA A 125 23.18 -9.05 14.38
CA ALA A 125 23.51 -10.44 14.10
C ALA A 125 22.35 -11.25 13.48
N THR A 126 21.14 -10.67 13.35
CA THR A 126 19.97 -11.38 12.81
C THR A 126 20.04 -11.43 11.29
N PRO A 127 20.01 -12.63 10.66
CA PRO A 127 19.95 -12.72 9.21
C PRO A 127 18.68 -12.06 8.66
N TYR A 128 18.81 -11.34 7.55
CA TYR A 128 17.70 -10.61 6.91
C TYR A 128 16.48 -11.50 6.64
N GLU A 129 16.70 -12.68 6.08
CA GLU A 129 15.62 -13.63 5.79
C GLU A 129 14.88 -14.06 7.05
N THR A 130 15.61 -14.34 8.12
CA THR A 130 15.02 -14.70 9.42
C THR A 130 14.18 -13.57 9.99
N PHE A 131 14.63 -12.33 9.86
CA PHE A 131 13.89 -11.15 10.28
C PHE A 131 12.59 -11.00 9.48
N VAL A 132 12.66 -11.09 8.16
CA VAL A 132 11.49 -11.01 7.29
C VAL A 132 10.47 -12.12 7.62
N GLU A 133 10.93 -13.37 7.73
CA GLU A 133 10.04 -14.51 7.97
C GLU A 133 9.39 -14.48 9.36
N LYS A 134 10.15 -14.15 10.39
CA LYS A 134 9.67 -14.27 11.78
C LYS A 134 9.05 -13.00 12.34
N ARG A 135 9.41 -11.82 11.80
CA ARG A 135 8.98 -10.54 12.37
C ARG A 135 8.07 -9.76 11.44
N LEU A 136 8.31 -9.78 10.13
CA LEU A 136 7.56 -8.97 9.17
C LEU A 136 6.35 -9.71 8.60
N LYS A 137 6.54 -10.92 8.09
CA LYS A 137 5.46 -11.68 7.44
C LYS A 137 4.24 -11.95 8.33
N PRO A 138 4.37 -12.29 9.61
CA PRO A 138 3.21 -12.49 10.49
C PRO A 138 2.31 -11.25 10.59
N GLU A 139 2.89 -10.07 10.45
CA GLU A 139 2.19 -8.78 10.49
C GLU A 139 1.78 -8.26 9.10
N GLY A 140 1.94 -9.07 8.06
CA GLY A 140 1.57 -8.73 6.69
C GLY A 140 2.57 -7.82 5.96
N PHE A 141 3.77 -7.63 6.50
CA PHE A 141 4.84 -6.86 5.85
C PHE A 141 5.73 -7.77 4.99
N ARG A 142 6.36 -7.17 3.98
CA ARG A 142 7.32 -7.83 3.08
C ARG A 142 8.71 -7.24 3.27
N GLY A 143 9.73 -7.93 2.80
CA GLY A 143 11.09 -7.40 2.76
C GLY A 143 11.21 -6.07 2.01
N GLY A 144 10.48 -5.94 0.89
CA GLY A 144 10.42 -4.69 0.13
C GLY A 144 9.82 -3.50 0.90
N ASP A 145 8.89 -3.74 1.83
CA ASP A 145 8.34 -2.68 2.69
C ASP A 145 9.43 -2.16 3.65
N PHE A 146 10.25 -3.07 4.19
CA PHE A 146 11.38 -2.71 5.05
C PHE A 146 12.46 -1.94 4.29
N GLU A 147 12.81 -2.37 3.08
CA GLU A 147 13.77 -1.64 2.24
C GLU A 147 13.27 -0.25 1.86
N SER A 148 12.00 -0.11 1.53
CA SER A 148 11.38 1.18 1.22
C SER A 148 11.39 2.09 2.44
N PHE A 149 11.05 1.57 3.61
CA PHE A 149 11.15 2.29 4.88
C PHE A 149 12.56 2.81 5.13
N LEU A 150 13.58 1.96 5.00
CA LEU A 150 14.99 2.37 5.20
C LEU A 150 15.42 3.47 4.22
N ARG A 151 14.95 3.39 2.98
CA ARG A 151 15.21 4.41 1.95
C ARG A 151 14.57 5.73 2.32
N HIS A 152 13.31 5.73 2.77
CA HIS A 152 12.64 6.93 3.22
C HIS A 152 13.29 7.50 4.48
N GLU A 153 13.67 6.66 5.43
CA GLU A 153 14.35 7.11 6.66
C GLU A 153 15.66 7.83 6.37
N LEU A 154 16.52 7.24 5.53
CA LEU A 154 17.77 7.87 5.11
C LEU A 154 17.55 9.17 4.31
N GLY A 155 16.54 9.18 3.44
CA GLY A 155 16.21 10.37 2.67
C GLY A 155 15.67 11.50 3.54
N ILE A 156 14.84 11.19 4.54
CA ILE A 156 14.35 12.16 5.52
C ILE A 156 15.50 12.69 6.38
N GLN A 157 16.45 11.83 6.80
CA GLN A 157 17.64 12.28 7.51
C GLN A 157 18.47 13.26 6.68
N GLN A 158 18.62 13.03 5.37
CA GLN A 158 19.29 13.96 4.46
C GLN A 158 18.51 15.28 4.27
N LEU A 159 17.17 15.22 4.37
CA LEU A 159 16.31 16.40 4.25
C LEU A 159 16.46 17.36 5.42
N ILE A 160 16.74 16.86 6.62
CA ILE A 160 16.80 17.65 7.87
C ILE A 160 18.23 17.91 8.35
N ALA A 161 19.25 17.39 7.64
CA ALA A 161 20.67 17.63 7.91
C ALA A 161 21.14 18.95 7.32
#